data_c9f3c92f2bf2ca011d9c9881e9f4d6ba
#
_entry.id   c9f3c92f2bf2ca011d9c9881e9f4d6ba
#
_cell.length_a   1.000
_cell.length_b   1.000
_cell.length_c   1.000
_cell.angle_alpha   90.00
_cell.angle_beta   90.00
_cell.angle_gamma   90.00
#
_symmetry.space_group_name_H-M   'P 1'
#
loop_
_entity.id
_entity.type
_entity.pdbx_description
1 polymer ?
#
loop_
_entity_poly.entity_id
_entity_poly.type
_entity_poly.pdbx_seq_one_letter_code
_entity_poly.pdbx_strand_id
1 'polypeptide(L)'
;DIEAGTVIGAYNLNWTTLQHVKSEIEKGTKIKFSIDNDANVAALGERWKGAGDNNPDVIFITLGTGVGGGIIMEGQLLHGVAGCAGEIGHITVDPEGFECTCGKRGCLETVSSATGVVRVARHLAEEYAGDSELKKNLDNGEDISSKDIFEAAQAKDPFALMVVDKVCFYLGLACGNLGNTLNPSSIVLGGGVSAAGEFLRSRVAAYFAEFTFPQVTESTEIKLAELGNDAGVIGAASLALQFAK
;
A
#
# COMPACT_ATOMS: atom_id res chain seq x y z
N ASP A 1 14.93 1.46 13.90
CA ASP A 1 16.12 2.27 13.57
C ASP A 1 17.04 1.45 12.66
N ILE A 2 17.18 1.88 11.42
CA ILE A 2 17.90 1.16 10.37
C ILE A 2 19.42 1.22 10.58
N GLU A 3 19.93 2.36 10.99
CA GLU A 3 21.38 2.55 11.23
C GLU A 3 21.86 1.76 12.44
N ALA A 4 21.15 1.88 13.56
CA ALA A 4 21.43 1.11 14.76
C ALA A 4 21.09 -0.38 14.61
N GLY A 5 20.24 -0.75 13.66
CA GLY A 5 19.75 -2.11 13.45
C GLY A 5 18.92 -2.61 14.62
N THR A 6 18.08 -1.74 15.15
CA THR A 6 17.23 -2.02 16.31
C THR A 6 15.75 -1.93 15.94
N VAL A 7 14.92 -2.70 16.65
CA VAL A 7 13.46 -2.73 16.49
C VAL A 7 12.80 -2.50 17.82
N ILE A 8 11.74 -1.68 17.84
CA ILE A 8 10.86 -1.47 18.98
C ILE A 8 9.41 -1.47 18.49
N GLY A 9 8.49 -2.02 19.29
CA GLY A 9 7.06 -1.98 18.98
C GLY A 9 6.59 -2.95 17.89
N ALA A 10 7.34 -4.01 17.61
CA ALA A 10 6.87 -5.10 16.74
C ALA A 10 5.89 -5.99 17.52
N TYR A 11 4.65 -5.52 17.64
CA TYR A 11 3.62 -6.14 18.49
C TYR A 11 3.22 -7.54 18.01
N ASN A 12 3.28 -7.82 16.72
CA ASN A 12 3.07 -9.14 16.13
C ASN A 12 4.13 -10.18 16.55
N LEU A 13 5.30 -9.72 17.00
CA LEU A 13 6.39 -10.55 17.54
C LEU A 13 6.48 -10.47 19.07
N ASN A 14 5.53 -9.80 19.74
CA ASN A 14 5.57 -9.48 21.18
C ASN A 14 6.81 -8.68 21.61
N TRP A 15 7.41 -7.91 20.71
CA TRP A 15 8.57 -7.08 20.97
C TRP A 15 8.15 -5.68 21.44
N THR A 16 7.87 -5.56 22.72
CA THR A 16 7.47 -4.29 23.35
C THR A 16 8.66 -3.45 23.83
N THR A 17 9.85 -4.06 23.93
CA THR A 17 11.10 -3.40 24.30
C THR A 17 12.07 -3.36 23.13
N LEU A 18 13.08 -2.48 23.23
CA LEU A 18 14.11 -2.34 22.20
C LEU A 18 14.86 -3.67 21.98
N GLN A 19 14.90 -4.14 20.74
CA GLN A 19 15.62 -5.34 20.31
C GLN A 19 16.82 -4.95 19.46
N HIS A 20 18.01 -5.47 19.80
CA HIS A 20 19.26 -5.21 19.08
C HIS A 20 19.51 -6.28 17.99
N VAL A 21 18.58 -6.35 17.02
CA VAL A 21 18.53 -7.44 16.03
C VAL A 21 19.82 -7.57 15.24
N LYS A 22 20.37 -6.45 14.73
CA LYS A 22 21.61 -6.44 13.95
C LYS A 22 22.78 -7.03 14.74
N SER A 23 23.01 -6.54 15.95
CA SER A 23 24.13 -6.97 16.76
C SER A 23 24.06 -8.45 17.17
N GLU A 24 22.85 -8.96 17.43
CA GLU A 24 22.64 -10.36 17.77
C GLU A 24 22.88 -11.29 16.58
N ILE A 25 22.35 -10.93 15.40
CA ILE A 25 22.54 -11.73 14.18
C ILE A 25 24.01 -11.71 13.74
N GLU A 26 24.66 -10.54 13.70
CA GLU A 26 26.07 -10.42 13.32
C GLU A 26 26.99 -11.17 14.30
N LYS A 27 26.69 -11.14 15.59
CA LYS A 27 27.42 -11.90 16.60
C LYS A 27 27.31 -13.41 16.38
N GLY A 28 26.11 -13.90 16.07
CA GLY A 28 25.84 -15.32 15.86
C GLY A 28 26.37 -15.86 14.54
N THR A 29 26.22 -15.09 13.45
CA THR A 29 26.53 -15.56 12.09
C THR A 29 27.91 -15.12 11.59
N LYS A 30 28.49 -14.06 12.14
CA LYS A 30 29.70 -13.36 11.63
C LYS A 30 29.50 -12.76 10.23
N ILE A 31 28.26 -12.55 9.82
CA ILE A 31 27.88 -11.96 8.52
C ILE A 31 27.30 -10.57 8.79
N LYS A 32 27.63 -9.58 7.96
CA LYS A 32 27.01 -8.25 8.01
C LYS A 32 25.50 -8.37 7.81
N PHE A 33 24.75 -7.65 8.62
CA PHE A 33 23.29 -7.67 8.61
C PHE A 33 22.72 -6.26 8.44
N SER A 34 21.66 -6.15 7.64
CA SER A 34 20.86 -4.96 7.48
C SER A 34 19.40 -5.29 7.75
N ILE A 35 18.67 -4.30 8.24
CA ILE A 35 17.23 -4.41 8.51
C ILE A 35 16.52 -3.22 7.87
N ASP A 36 15.32 -3.44 7.36
CA ASP A 36 14.45 -2.37 6.87
C ASP A 36 12.98 -2.76 7.12
N ASN A 37 12.08 -1.82 6.89
CA ASN A 37 10.65 -2.05 6.93
C ASN A 37 10.23 -3.01 5.79
N ASP A 38 9.23 -3.86 6.03
CA ASP A 38 8.76 -4.87 5.08
C ASP A 38 8.23 -4.29 3.77
N ALA A 39 7.49 -3.16 3.83
CA ALA A 39 7.01 -2.48 2.63
C ALA A 39 8.16 -1.83 1.84
N ASN A 40 9.15 -1.26 2.52
CA ASN A 40 10.36 -0.74 1.90
C ASN A 40 11.13 -1.83 1.16
N VAL A 41 11.28 -2.99 1.80
CA VAL A 41 11.97 -4.13 1.19
C VAL A 41 11.19 -4.68 0.00
N ALA A 42 9.85 -4.76 0.10
CA ALA A 42 9.02 -5.14 -1.04
C ALA A 42 9.11 -4.14 -2.20
N ALA A 43 9.18 -2.84 -1.90
CA ALA A 43 9.41 -1.79 -2.90
C ALA A 43 10.73 -1.99 -3.67
N LEU A 44 11.81 -2.33 -2.96
CA LEU A 44 13.09 -2.67 -3.60
C LEU A 44 12.98 -3.89 -4.51
N GLY A 45 12.23 -4.89 -4.11
CA GLY A 45 11.98 -6.10 -4.91
C GLY A 45 11.26 -5.76 -6.20
N GLU A 46 10.11 -5.10 -6.10
CA GLU A 46 9.30 -4.68 -7.25
C GLU A 46 10.06 -3.72 -8.18
N ARG A 47 10.83 -2.79 -7.62
CA ARG A 47 11.70 -1.93 -8.41
C ARG A 47 12.73 -2.74 -9.20
N TRP A 48 13.41 -3.70 -8.56
CA TRP A 48 14.55 -4.40 -9.16
C TRP A 48 14.16 -5.47 -10.16
N LYS A 49 13.14 -6.27 -9.86
CA LYS A 49 12.78 -7.49 -10.61
C LYS A 49 11.30 -7.62 -10.95
N GLY A 50 10.49 -6.65 -10.56
CA GLY A 50 9.05 -6.62 -10.81
C GLY A 50 8.63 -5.40 -11.63
N ALA A 51 7.43 -4.93 -11.39
CA ALA A 51 6.75 -3.88 -12.16
C ALA A 51 7.46 -2.51 -12.20
N GLY A 52 8.45 -2.29 -11.34
CA GLY A 52 9.25 -1.07 -11.33
C GLY A 52 10.30 -0.97 -12.43
N ASP A 53 10.52 -2.03 -13.25
CA ASP A 53 11.41 -2.07 -14.41
C ASP A 53 12.84 -1.58 -14.13
N ASN A 54 13.32 -1.76 -12.91
CA ASN A 54 14.59 -1.26 -12.40
C ASN A 54 14.78 0.27 -12.59
N ASN A 55 13.68 1.03 -12.69
CA ASN A 55 13.71 2.48 -12.75
C ASN A 55 14.22 3.06 -11.42
N PRO A 56 14.98 4.16 -11.41
CA PRO A 56 15.45 4.78 -10.17
C PRO A 56 14.33 5.39 -9.33
N ASP A 57 13.20 5.78 -9.91
CA ASP A 57 12.14 6.55 -9.26
C ASP A 57 10.83 5.77 -9.29
N VAL A 58 10.54 5.05 -8.21
CA VAL A 58 9.38 4.17 -8.09
C VAL A 58 8.76 4.33 -6.71
N ILE A 59 7.43 4.40 -6.66
CA ILE A 59 6.67 4.30 -5.41
C ILE A 59 5.94 2.95 -5.40
N PHE A 60 6.02 2.23 -4.31
CA PHE A 60 5.28 1.00 -4.07
C PHE A 60 4.24 1.21 -2.98
N ILE A 61 3.01 0.76 -3.21
CA ILE A 61 1.91 0.79 -2.24
C ILE A 61 1.37 -0.62 -2.09
N THR A 62 1.45 -1.18 -0.89
CA THR A 62 0.87 -2.50 -0.59
C THR A 62 -0.48 -2.34 0.09
N LEU A 63 -1.53 -2.95 -0.50
CA LEU A 63 -2.92 -2.91 -0.07
C LEU A 63 -3.27 -4.26 0.56
N GLY A 64 -2.87 -4.46 1.81
CA GLY A 64 -3.10 -5.66 2.62
C GLY A 64 -4.16 -5.43 3.70
N THR A 65 -3.97 -6.04 4.89
CA THR A 65 -4.77 -5.76 6.10
C THR A 65 -4.71 -4.27 6.46
N GLY A 66 -3.54 -3.64 6.28
CA GLY A 66 -3.30 -2.20 6.30
C GLY A 66 -2.84 -1.71 4.93
N VAL A 67 -2.33 -0.46 4.89
CA VAL A 67 -1.67 0.12 3.73
C VAL A 67 -0.25 0.48 4.10
N GLY A 68 0.72 -0.18 3.47
CA GLY A 68 2.13 0.16 3.58
C GLY A 68 2.65 0.81 2.31
N GLY A 69 3.85 1.38 2.37
CA GLY A 69 4.49 1.97 1.20
C GLY A 69 6.00 2.00 1.29
N GLY A 70 6.63 2.13 0.13
CA GLY A 70 8.05 2.38 0.00
C GLY A 70 8.30 3.35 -1.15
N ILE A 71 9.13 4.34 -0.91
CA ILE A 71 9.47 5.38 -1.88
C ILE A 71 10.94 5.22 -2.26
N ILE A 72 11.20 5.05 -3.55
CA ILE A 72 12.55 4.96 -4.09
C ILE A 72 12.73 6.13 -5.04
N MET A 73 13.73 6.96 -4.76
CA MET A 73 14.12 8.11 -5.58
C MET A 73 15.63 8.04 -5.86
N GLU A 74 16.03 8.30 -7.10
CA GLU A 74 17.44 8.19 -7.53
C GLU A 74 18.06 6.81 -7.20
N GLY A 75 17.24 5.77 -7.21
CA GLY A 75 17.65 4.40 -6.90
C GLY A 75 17.83 4.09 -5.41
N GLN A 76 17.54 5.02 -4.52
CA GLN A 76 17.68 4.89 -3.07
C GLN A 76 16.33 4.90 -2.36
N LEU A 77 16.16 4.06 -1.34
CA LEU A 77 15.01 4.14 -0.43
C LEU A 77 15.02 5.47 0.32
N LEU A 78 13.87 6.11 0.35
CA LEU A 78 13.64 7.31 1.14
C LEU A 78 13.21 6.91 2.55
N HIS A 79 14.08 7.09 3.54
CA HIS A 79 13.76 6.77 4.93
C HIS A 79 13.26 7.97 5.74
N GLY A 80 13.66 9.20 5.35
CA GLY A 80 13.37 10.40 6.12
C GLY A 80 14.18 10.50 7.41
N VAL A 81 14.01 11.59 8.12
CA VAL A 81 14.80 11.91 9.34
C VAL A 81 14.57 10.90 10.48
N ALA A 82 13.34 10.37 10.58
CA ALA A 82 12.94 9.45 11.65
C ALA A 82 12.75 8.00 11.17
N GLY A 83 13.14 7.69 9.93
CA GLY A 83 12.91 6.37 9.35
C GLY A 83 11.45 6.07 8.99
N CYS A 84 10.59 7.11 8.93
CA CYS A 84 9.14 6.96 8.72
C CYS A 84 8.67 7.50 7.35
N ALA A 85 9.56 7.77 6.41
CA ALA A 85 9.13 8.08 5.05
C ALA A 85 8.50 6.83 4.42
N GLY A 86 7.49 7.04 3.60
CA GLY A 86 6.76 5.92 2.99
C GLY A 86 5.56 5.43 3.79
N GLU A 87 5.22 6.05 4.92
CA GLU A 87 3.97 5.80 5.68
C GLU A 87 2.72 6.28 4.90
N ILE A 88 2.58 5.78 3.66
CA ILE A 88 1.57 6.21 2.68
C ILE A 88 0.15 5.94 3.18
N GLY A 89 -0.03 4.84 3.92
CA GLY A 89 -1.32 4.48 4.51
C GLY A 89 -1.86 5.54 5.48
N HIS A 90 -1.00 6.41 6.01
CA HIS A 90 -1.38 7.47 6.96
C HIS A 90 -1.50 8.87 6.34
N ILE A 91 -1.43 8.98 5.00
CA ILE A 91 -1.82 10.20 4.29
C ILE A 91 -3.31 10.43 4.51
N THR A 92 -3.69 11.63 4.94
CA THR A 92 -5.09 12.01 5.10
C THR A 92 -5.70 12.26 3.73
N VAL A 93 -6.68 11.44 3.35
CA VAL A 93 -7.45 11.56 2.09
C VAL A 93 -8.88 12.04 2.31
N ASP A 94 -9.36 11.99 3.56
CA ASP A 94 -10.67 12.46 3.96
C ASP A 94 -10.61 12.99 5.41
N PRO A 95 -10.47 14.30 5.63
CA PRO A 95 -10.37 14.85 6.99
C PRO A 95 -11.56 14.54 7.90
N GLU A 96 -12.76 14.32 7.33
CA GLU A 96 -13.97 13.94 8.07
C GLU A 96 -14.21 12.41 8.08
N GLY A 97 -13.28 11.64 7.49
CA GLY A 97 -13.40 10.19 7.32
C GLY A 97 -13.25 9.39 8.62
N PHE A 98 -12.96 8.11 8.50
CA PHE A 98 -12.90 7.17 9.62
C PHE A 98 -11.69 7.41 10.54
N GLU A 99 -11.85 7.04 11.81
CA GLU A 99 -10.74 6.98 12.76
C GLU A 99 -9.73 5.91 12.36
N CYS A 100 -8.46 6.26 12.45
CA CYS A 100 -7.32 5.39 12.15
C CYS A 100 -6.65 4.91 13.44
N THR A 101 -6.09 3.70 13.43
CA THR A 101 -5.32 3.13 14.54
C THR A 101 -4.10 3.96 14.93
N CYS A 102 -3.60 4.83 14.02
CA CYS A 102 -2.51 5.77 14.33
C CYS A 102 -2.95 6.96 15.21
N GLY A 103 -4.22 7.02 15.62
CA GLY A 103 -4.80 8.09 16.44
C GLY A 103 -5.25 9.32 15.64
N LYS A 104 -5.17 9.27 14.30
CA LYS A 104 -5.65 10.32 13.39
C LYS A 104 -6.96 9.90 12.73
N ARG A 105 -7.51 10.79 11.88
CA ARG A 105 -8.74 10.54 11.14
C ARG A 105 -8.49 10.68 9.64
N GLY A 106 -9.22 9.87 8.84
CA GLY A 106 -9.24 9.99 7.39
C GLY A 106 -7.98 9.53 6.66
N CYS A 107 -7.18 8.65 7.29
CA CYS A 107 -6.03 8.04 6.64
C CYS A 107 -6.44 7.14 5.48
N LEU A 108 -5.62 7.08 4.42
CA LEU A 108 -5.83 6.22 3.25
C LEU A 108 -6.11 4.75 3.65
N GLU A 109 -5.40 4.23 4.64
CA GLU A 109 -5.57 2.87 5.16
C GLU A 109 -7.01 2.60 5.57
N THR A 110 -7.71 3.59 6.13
CA THR A 110 -9.08 3.41 6.62
C THR A 110 -10.10 3.14 5.52
N VAL A 111 -9.76 3.40 4.27
CA VAL A 111 -10.64 3.27 3.10
C VAL A 111 -10.11 2.34 2.02
N SER A 112 -8.77 2.17 1.87
CA SER A 112 -8.17 1.43 0.75
C SER A 112 -7.46 0.13 1.15
N SER A 113 -7.30 -0.17 2.45
CA SER A 113 -6.87 -1.50 2.90
C SER A 113 -7.99 -2.54 2.72
N ALA A 114 -7.68 -3.82 2.83
CA ALA A 114 -8.70 -4.88 2.77
C ALA A 114 -9.81 -4.67 3.82
N THR A 115 -9.43 -4.28 5.04
CA THR A 115 -10.40 -3.94 6.11
C THR A 115 -11.10 -2.61 5.84
N GLY A 116 -10.41 -1.66 5.22
CA GLY A 116 -10.95 -0.36 4.83
C GLY A 116 -12.04 -0.48 3.77
N VAL A 117 -11.84 -1.31 2.75
CA VAL A 117 -12.85 -1.59 1.71
C VAL A 117 -14.14 -2.11 2.32
N VAL A 118 -14.06 -3.06 3.25
CA VAL A 118 -15.22 -3.59 3.99
C VAL A 118 -15.88 -2.50 4.85
N ARG A 119 -15.08 -1.64 5.49
CA ARG A 119 -15.60 -0.51 6.29
C ARG A 119 -16.38 0.46 5.42
N VAL A 120 -15.86 0.83 4.24
CA VAL A 120 -16.55 1.67 3.26
C VAL A 120 -17.87 1.03 2.82
N ALA A 121 -17.87 -0.28 2.53
CA ALA A 121 -19.08 -0.99 2.16
C ALA A 121 -20.13 -0.94 3.27
N ARG A 122 -19.78 -1.22 4.51
CA ARG A 122 -20.71 -1.16 5.64
C ARG A 122 -21.28 0.24 5.83
N HIS A 123 -20.45 1.27 5.74
CA HIS A 123 -20.90 2.67 5.88
C HIS A 123 -21.86 3.06 4.78
N LEU A 124 -21.53 2.79 3.51
CA LEU A 124 -22.40 3.13 2.39
C LEU A 124 -23.70 2.30 2.38
N ALA A 125 -23.69 1.10 2.97
CA ALA A 125 -24.88 0.26 3.06
C ALA A 125 -26.00 0.91 3.91
N GLU A 126 -25.66 1.76 4.86
CA GLU A 126 -26.63 2.44 5.75
C GLU A 126 -27.61 3.32 4.97
N GLU A 127 -27.16 3.94 3.89
CA GLU A 127 -27.95 4.88 3.08
C GLU A 127 -28.39 4.33 1.73
N TYR A 128 -27.85 3.17 1.32
CA TYR A 128 -28.15 2.59 0.00
C TYR A 128 -29.53 1.90 -0.01
N ALA A 129 -30.44 2.42 -0.85
CA ALA A 129 -31.80 1.91 -0.98
C ALA A 129 -32.04 1.07 -2.26
N GLY A 130 -31.01 0.88 -3.10
CA GLY A 130 -31.11 0.10 -4.34
C GLY A 130 -31.12 -1.41 -4.12
N ASP A 131 -31.43 -2.17 -5.17
CA ASP A 131 -31.31 -3.64 -5.15
C ASP A 131 -29.85 -4.05 -5.40
N SER A 132 -29.32 -4.93 -4.53
CA SER A 132 -27.97 -5.45 -4.61
C SER A 132 -27.87 -6.72 -3.78
N GLU A 133 -27.24 -7.75 -4.32
CA GLU A 133 -26.97 -8.99 -3.60
C GLU A 133 -25.91 -8.79 -2.51
N LEU A 134 -24.86 -8.04 -2.80
CA LEU A 134 -23.84 -7.69 -1.81
C LEU A 134 -24.43 -6.94 -0.61
N LYS A 135 -25.36 -5.99 -0.87
CA LYS A 135 -26.06 -5.27 0.20
C LYS A 135 -26.88 -6.22 1.05
N LYS A 136 -27.64 -7.14 0.44
CA LYS A 136 -28.45 -8.14 1.17
C LYS A 136 -27.57 -9.00 2.08
N ASN A 137 -26.42 -9.45 1.59
CA ASN A 137 -25.49 -10.25 2.38
C ASN A 137 -24.93 -9.48 3.59
N LEU A 138 -24.59 -8.20 3.39
CA LEU A 138 -24.19 -7.32 4.49
C LEU A 138 -25.29 -7.12 5.54
N ASP A 139 -26.54 -6.90 5.10
CA ASP A 139 -27.71 -6.73 5.99
C ASP A 139 -28.04 -8.01 6.78
N ASN A 140 -27.78 -9.17 6.19
CA ASN A 140 -27.92 -10.48 6.84
C ASN A 140 -26.80 -10.78 7.84
N GLY A 141 -25.77 -9.91 7.93
CA GLY A 141 -24.64 -10.08 8.84
C GLY A 141 -23.60 -11.10 8.34
N GLU A 142 -23.56 -11.37 7.05
CA GLU A 142 -22.55 -12.26 6.48
C GLU A 142 -21.15 -11.64 6.59
N ASP A 143 -20.16 -12.50 6.74
CA ASP A 143 -18.75 -12.09 6.77
C ASP A 143 -18.26 -11.85 5.34
N ILE A 144 -18.16 -10.58 4.95
CA ILE A 144 -17.79 -10.12 3.62
C ILE A 144 -16.35 -9.64 3.62
N SER A 145 -15.55 -10.13 2.69
CA SER A 145 -14.18 -9.69 2.46
C SER A 145 -14.09 -8.62 1.36
N SER A 146 -12.94 -7.93 1.29
CA SER A 146 -12.66 -7.02 0.17
C SER A 146 -12.71 -7.75 -1.19
N LYS A 147 -12.31 -9.01 -1.23
CA LYS A 147 -12.35 -9.83 -2.43
C LYS A 147 -13.80 -10.00 -2.92
N ASP A 148 -14.73 -10.34 -2.02
CA ASP A 148 -16.15 -10.51 -2.37
C ASP A 148 -16.75 -9.22 -2.94
N ILE A 149 -16.36 -8.07 -2.38
CA ILE A 149 -16.79 -6.75 -2.87
C ILE A 149 -16.28 -6.48 -4.28
N PHE A 150 -15.00 -6.76 -4.56
CA PHE A 150 -14.44 -6.58 -5.90
C PHE A 150 -15.02 -7.56 -6.90
N GLU A 151 -15.26 -8.82 -6.53
CA GLU A 151 -15.90 -9.84 -7.39
C GLU A 151 -17.35 -9.44 -7.71
N ALA A 152 -18.12 -8.98 -6.72
CA ALA A 152 -19.47 -8.46 -6.94
C ALA A 152 -19.48 -7.23 -7.87
N ALA A 153 -18.51 -6.31 -7.71
CA ALA A 153 -18.37 -5.15 -8.60
C ALA A 153 -18.03 -5.57 -10.04
N GLN A 154 -17.18 -6.56 -10.23
CA GLN A 154 -16.87 -7.14 -11.55
C GLN A 154 -18.09 -7.83 -12.16
N ALA A 155 -18.95 -8.43 -11.32
CA ALA A 155 -20.25 -8.97 -11.72
C ALA A 155 -21.33 -7.89 -11.94
N LYS A 156 -20.96 -6.59 -11.83
CA LYS A 156 -21.83 -5.42 -12.04
C LYS A 156 -22.91 -5.22 -10.98
N ASP A 157 -22.71 -5.73 -9.77
CA ASP A 157 -23.56 -5.35 -8.64
C ASP A 157 -23.47 -3.83 -8.42
N PRO A 158 -24.59 -3.10 -8.43
CA PRO A 158 -24.55 -1.64 -8.44
C PRO A 158 -24.03 -1.05 -7.12
N PHE A 159 -24.28 -1.70 -5.99
CA PHE A 159 -23.77 -1.27 -4.70
C PHE A 159 -22.24 -1.52 -4.60
N ALA A 160 -21.80 -2.70 -5.01
CA ALA A 160 -20.38 -3.03 -5.05
C ALA A 160 -19.58 -2.07 -5.95
N LEU A 161 -20.14 -1.69 -7.11
CA LEU A 161 -19.54 -0.68 -7.99
C LEU A 161 -19.39 0.65 -7.30
N MET A 162 -20.38 1.12 -6.53
CA MET A 162 -20.31 2.35 -5.76
C MET A 162 -19.22 2.29 -4.68
N VAL A 163 -19.11 1.16 -3.98
CA VAL A 163 -18.05 0.95 -2.97
C VAL A 163 -16.67 1.00 -3.61
N VAL A 164 -16.45 0.25 -4.69
CA VAL A 164 -15.15 0.19 -5.39
C VAL A 164 -14.79 1.56 -5.97
N ASP A 165 -15.75 2.28 -6.52
CA ASP A 165 -15.55 3.62 -7.04
C ASP A 165 -15.03 4.58 -5.95
N LYS A 166 -15.65 4.57 -4.77
CA LYS A 166 -15.22 5.37 -3.61
C LYS A 166 -13.81 5.00 -3.14
N VAL A 167 -13.48 3.72 -3.09
CA VAL A 167 -12.13 3.22 -2.75
C VAL A 167 -11.10 3.69 -3.76
N CYS A 168 -11.40 3.53 -5.06
CA CYS A 168 -10.50 3.95 -6.14
C CYS A 168 -10.31 5.47 -6.19
N PHE A 169 -11.35 6.26 -5.88
CA PHE A 169 -11.26 7.70 -5.74
C PHE A 169 -10.20 8.11 -4.71
N TYR A 170 -10.27 7.57 -3.48
CA TYR A 170 -9.30 7.91 -2.43
C TYR A 170 -7.89 7.40 -2.73
N LEU A 171 -7.78 6.21 -3.30
CA LEU A 171 -6.48 5.67 -3.71
C LEU A 171 -5.87 6.49 -4.85
N GLY A 172 -6.68 6.88 -5.85
CA GLY A 172 -6.27 7.76 -6.94
C GLY A 172 -5.85 9.14 -6.46
N LEU A 173 -6.57 9.71 -5.49
CA LEU A 173 -6.21 10.99 -4.84
C LEU A 173 -4.86 10.89 -4.14
N ALA A 174 -4.62 9.82 -3.37
CA ALA A 174 -3.34 9.61 -2.69
C ALA A 174 -2.19 9.44 -3.71
N CYS A 175 -2.41 8.63 -4.75
CA CYS A 175 -1.45 8.48 -5.85
C CYS A 175 -1.18 9.81 -6.56
N GLY A 176 -2.21 10.62 -6.80
CA GLY A 176 -2.10 11.95 -7.41
C GLY A 176 -1.25 12.92 -6.57
N ASN A 177 -1.47 12.93 -5.26
CA ASN A 177 -0.67 13.75 -4.33
C ASN A 177 0.82 13.31 -4.33
N LEU A 178 1.08 12.01 -4.32
CA LEU A 178 2.43 11.47 -4.42
C LEU A 178 3.06 11.77 -5.78
N GLY A 179 2.30 11.60 -6.86
CA GLY A 179 2.72 11.94 -8.22
C GLY A 179 3.12 13.40 -8.36
N ASN A 180 2.28 14.33 -7.91
CA ASN A 180 2.57 15.77 -7.94
C ASN A 180 3.75 16.18 -7.05
N THR A 181 4.05 15.41 -6.00
CA THR A 181 5.12 15.73 -5.06
C THR A 181 6.46 15.19 -5.51
N LEU A 182 6.50 13.96 -6.06
CA LEU A 182 7.74 13.22 -6.31
C LEU A 182 7.97 12.91 -7.80
N ASN A 183 6.92 12.96 -8.62
CA ASN A 183 6.95 12.63 -10.06
C ASN A 183 7.74 11.35 -10.37
N PRO A 184 7.36 10.19 -9.79
CA PRO A 184 8.03 8.93 -10.05
C PRO A 184 7.73 8.43 -11.47
N SER A 185 8.51 7.51 -12.00
CA SER A 185 8.21 6.83 -13.28
C SER A 185 6.97 5.94 -13.16
N SER A 186 6.77 5.35 -11.99
CA SER A 186 5.61 4.49 -11.72
C SER A 186 5.21 4.47 -10.25
N ILE A 187 3.91 4.26 -10.01
CA ILE A 187 3.34 3.89 -8.72
C ILE A 187 2.81 2.47 -8.86
N VAL A 188 3.43 1.54 -8.13
CA VAL A 188 3.15 0.10 -8.19
C VAL A 188 2.21 -0.28 -7.07
N LEU A 189 1.06 -0.86 -7.39
CA LEU A 189 0.04 -1.31 -6.45
C LEU A 189 0.19 -2.81 -6.21
N GLY A 190 0.47 -3.21 -4.97
CA GLY A 190 0.60 -4.59 -4.54
C GLY A 190 -0.36 -4.95 -3.39
N GLY A 191 -0.16 -6.13 -2.79
CA GLY A 191 -0.97 -6.64 -1.70
C GLY A 191 -2.27 -7.31 -2.14
N GLY A 192 -3.03 -7.84 -1.18
CA GLY A 192 -4.21 -8.67 -1.46
C GLY A 192 -5.30 -7.97 -2.28
N VAL A 193 -5.53 -6.67 -2.06
CA VAL A 193 -6.55 -5.90 -2.80
C VAL A 193 -6.15 -5.73 -4.27
N SER A 194 -4.85 -5.67 -4.59
CA SER A 194 -4.37 -5.55 -5.97
C SER A 194 -4.70 -6.79 -6.84
N ALA A 195 -5.07 -7.92 -6.22
CA ALA A 195 -5.56 -9.10 -6.93
C ALA A 195 -6.84 -8.85 -7.76
N ALA A 196 -7.56 -7.74 -7.50
CA ALA A 196 -8.64 -7.28 -8.38
C ALA A 196 -8.15 -6.89 -9.80
N GLY A 197 -6.85 -6.81 -10.00
CA GLY A 197 -6.20 -6.70 -11.31
C GLY A 197 -6.50 -5.40 -12.03
N GLU A 198 -6.65 -5.51 -13.36
CA GLU A 198 -6.90 -4.35 -14.23
C GLU A 198 -8.17 -3.57 -13.85
N PHE A 199 -9.14 -4.25 -13.23
CA PHE A 199 -10.37 -3.62 -12.75
C PHE A 199 -10.11 -2.57 -11.67
N LEU A 200 -9.14 -2.80 -10.78
CA LEU A 200 -8.65 -1.81 -9.81
C LEU A 200 -7.76 -0.79 -10.49
N ARG A 201 -6.71 -1.26 -11.20
CA ARG A 201 -5.66 -0.41 -11.78
C ARG A 201 -6.23 0.68 -12.68
N SER A 202 -7.12 0.32 -13.62
CA SER A 202 -7.68 1.28 -14.58
C SER A 202 -8.51 2.38 -13.90
N ARG A 203 -9.26 2.05 -12.84
CA ARG A 203 -10.04 3.04 -12.07
C ARG A 203 -9.14 3.97 -11.27
N VAL A 204 -8.14 3.41 -10.61
CA VAL A 204 -7.14 4.22 -9.87
C VAL A 204 -6.40 5.14 -10.82
N ALA A 205 -6.00 4.65 -12.01
CA ALA A 205 -5.33 5.45 -13.02
C ALA A 205 -6.20 6.59 -13.57
N ALA A 206 -7.52 6.36 -13.70
CA ALA A 206 -8.45 7.41 -14.11
C ALA A 206 -8.51 8.55 -13.06
N TYR A 207 -8.67 8.22 -11.78
CA TYR A 207 -8.66 9.23 -10.71
C TYR A 207 -7.27 9.86 -10.54
N PHE A 208 -6.19 9.10 -10.67
CA PHE A 208 -4.83 9.65 -10.68
C PHE A 208 -4.71 10.78 -11.73
N ALA A 209 -5.19 10.54 -12.95
CA ALA A 209 -5.15 11.54 -14.01
C ALA A 209 -5.99 12.79 -13.71
N GLU A 210 -7.09 12.65 -12.95
CA GLU A 210 -7.91 13.81 -12.52
C GLU A 210 -7.18 14.69 -11.49
N PHE A 211 -6.32 14.09 -10.65
CA PHE A 211 -5.67 14.78 -9.52
C PHE A 211 -4.24 15.20 -9.80
N THR A 212 -3.67 14.82 -10.94
CA THR A 212 -2.28 15.14 -11.27
C THR A 212 -2.13 16.27 -12.27
N PHE A 213 -1.01 16.97 -12.15
CA PHE A 213 -0.58 17.93 -13.14
C PHE A 213 -0.34 17.20 -14.48
N PRO A 214 -0.71 17.79 -15.65
CA PRO A 214 -0.69 17.07 -16.93
C PRO A 214 0.63 16.36 -17.25
N GLN A 215 1.78 17.00 -16.99
CA GLN A 215 3.08 16.40 -17.23
C GLN A 215 3.37 15.20 -16.33
N VAL A 216 2.81 15.17 -15.12
CA VAL A 216 2.90 14.03 -14.21
C VAL A 216 2.03 12.88 -14.73
N THR A 217 0.82 13.18 -15.22
CA THR A 217 -0.05 12.17 -15.84
C THR A 217 0.63 11.49 -17.03
N GLU A 218 1.38 12.26 -17.83
CA GLU A 218 2.09 11.74 -19.01
C GLU A 218 3.35 10.92 -18.67
N SER A 219 3.99 11.20 -17.53
CA SER A 219 5.29 10.63 -17.16
C SER A 219 5.23 9.55 -16.08
N THR A 220 4.10 9.41 -15.37
CA THR A 220 3.95 8.45 -14.28
C THR A 220 2.88 7.40 -14.60
N GLU A 221 3.22 6.14 -14.49
CA GLU A 221 2.29 5.04 -14.73
C GLU A 221 1.79 4.42 -13.42
N ILE A 222 0.49 4.08 -13.36
CA ILE A 222 -0.06 3.21 -12.31
C ILE A 222 0.06 1.77 -12.77
N LYS A 223 0.82 0.95 -12.04
CA LYS A 223 1.12 -0.45 -12.35
C LYS A 223 0.62 -1.39 -11.26
N LEU A 224 0.47 -2.67 -11.60
CA LEU A 224 0.26 -3.74 -10.62
C LEU A 224 1.59 -4.41 -10.29
N ALA A 225 1.78 -4.81 -9.04
CA ALA A 225 2.92 -5.59 -8.59
C ALA A 225 2.97 -6.95 -9.30
N GLU A 226 4.17 -7.43 -9.61
CA GLU A 226 4.40 -8.67 -10.34
C GLU A 226 4.95 -9.80 -9.45
N LEU A 227 5.67 -9.45 -8.38
CA LEU A 227 6.39 -10.45 -7.56
C LEU A 227 5.53 -11.08 -6.46
N GLY A 228 4.38 -10.49 -6.15
CA GLY A 228 3.50 -11.00 -5.11
C GLY A 228 4.23 -11.15 -3.77
N ASN A 229 4.16 -12.35 -3.16
CA ASN A 229 4.80 -12.64 -1.87
C ASN A 229 6.35 -12.71 -1.95
N ASP A 230 6.93 -12.84 -3.14
CA ASP A 230 8.37 -12.90 -3.31
C ASP A 230 9.05 -11.52 -3.29
N ALA A 231 8.26 -10.45 -3.37
CA ALA A 231 8.77 -9.07 -3.38
C ALA A 231 9.69 -8.78 -2.20
N GLY A 232 9.30 -9.21 -0.99
CA GLY A 232 10.09 -9.05 0.22
C GLY A 232 11.44 -9.78 0.17
N VAL A 233 11.45 -11.03 -0.26
CA VAL A 233 12.70 -11.84 -0.35
C VAL A 233 13.63 -11.28 -1.42
N ILE A 234 13.10 -10.92 -2.58
CA ILE A 234 13.88 -10.33 -3.68
C ILE A 234 14.42 -8.95 -3.28
N GLY A 235 13.62 -8.15 -2.57
CA GLY A 235 14.04 -6.86 -2.05
C GLY A 235 15.14 -6.98 -0.99
N ALA A 236 15.04 -7.95 -0.08
CA ALA A 236 16.09 -8.24 0.89
C ALA A 236 17.41 -8.63 0.20
N ALA A 237 17.35 -9.42 -0.87
CA ALA A 237 18.52 -9.72 -1.68
C ALA A 237 19.11 -8.46 -2.36
N SER A 238 18.24 -7.58 -2.88
CA SER A 238 18.66 -6.27 -3.43
C SER A 238 19.37 -5.41 -2.40
N LEU A 239 18.83 -5.35 -1.17
CA LEU A 239 19.43 -4.62 -0.05
C LEU A 239 20.80 -5.20 0.30
N ALA A 240 20.93 -6.53 0.40
CA ALA A 240 22.19 -7.18 0.70
C ALA A 240 23.28 -6.89 -0.36
N LEU A 241 22.92 -6.82 -1.64
CA LEU A 241 23.86 -6.51 -2.73
C LEU A 241 24.42 -5.08 -2.66
N GLN A 242 23.73 -4.14 -2.01
CA GLN A 242 24.23 -2.78 -1.81
C GLN A 242 25.39 -2.73 -0.82
N PHE A 243 25.45 -3.69 0.11
CA PHE A 243 26.54 -3.81 1.09
C PHE A 243 27.73 -4.63 0.59
N ALA A 244 27.59 -5.32 -0.55
CA ALA A 244 28.66 -6.14 -1.12
C ALA A 244 29.60 -5.34 -2.05
N LYS A 245 29.27 -4.08 -2.31
CA LYS A 245 30.09 -3.12 -3.05
C LYS A 245 30.91 -2.26 -2.09
#